data_c8b644b394654a43722bf9f8e5b6da79
#
_entry.id   c8b644b394654a43722bf9f8e5b6da79
#
_cell.length_a   1.000
_cell.length_b   1.000
_cell.length_c   1.000
_cell.angle_alpha   90.00
_cell.angle_beta   90.00
_cell.angle_gamma   90.00
#
_symmetry.space_group_name_H-M   'P 1'
#
loop_
_entity.id
_entity.type
_entity.pdbx_description
1 polymer ?
#
loop_
_entity_poly.entity_id
_entity_poly.type
_entity_poly.pdbx_seq_one_letter_code
_entity_poly.pdbx_strand_id
1 'polypeptide(L)'
;MDKRELIIHMLRQLDEQSRSIQQIGAGYYSCVPFARRFNKLLAEARTLFETSDGLMGTFEEIPEFDPKDPADKMKIIQGIRVEINQLISLLEVAEEDASQ
;
A
#
# COMPACT_ATOMS: atom_id res chain seq x y z
N MET A 1 -4.92 -14.75 -13.77
CA MET A 1 -4.81 -13.44 -13.07
C MET A 1 -3.55 -12.74 -13.58
N ASP A 2 -3.70 -11.56 -14.16
CA ASP A 2 -2.55 -10.81 -14.63
C ASP A 2 -1.82 -10.11 -13.47
N LYS A 3 -0.68 -9.49 -13.76
CA LYS A 3 0.16 -8.87 -12.74
C LYS A 3 -0.58 -7.73 -12.02
N ARG A 4 -1.35 -6.91 -12.76
CA ARG A 4 -2.11 -5.80 -12.18
C ARG A 4 -3.16 -6.33 -11.19
N GLU A 5 -3.93 -7.33 -11.58
CA GLU A 5 -4.94 -7.92 -10.72
C GLU A 5 -4.31 -8.55 -9.48
N LEU A 6 -3.16 -9.21 -9.64
CA LEU A 6 -2.46 -9.81 -8.53
C LEU A 6 -1.99 -8.75 -7.52
N ILE A 7 -1.44 -7.64 -8.01
CA ILE A 7 -1.00 -6.54 -7.14
C ILE A 7 -2.20 -5.96 -6.39
N ILE A 8 -3.32 -5.73 -7.07
CA ILE A 8 -4.55 -5.23 -6.43
C ILE A 8 -5.00 -6.19 -5.33
N HIS A 9 -5.02 -7.49 -5.63
CA HIS A 9 -5.41 -8.50 -4.66
C HIS A 9 -4.51 -8.47 -3.42
N MET A 10 -3.21 -8.40 -3.62
CA MET A 10 -2.24 -8.35 -2.52
C MET A 10 -2.37 -7.07 -1.69
N LEU A 11 -2.64 -5.94 -2.35
CA LEU A 11 -2.87 -4.68 -1.66
C LEU A 11 -4.13 -4.74 -0.79
N ARG A 12 -5.20 -5.35 -1.30
CA ARG A 12 -6.44 -5.51 -0.54
C ARG A 12 -6.22 -6.38 0.69
N GLN A 13 -5.44 -7.45 0.56
CA GLN A 13 -5.10 -8.29 1.71
C GLN A 13 -4.28 -7.52 2.74
N LEU A 14 -3.33 -6.71 2.28
CA LEU A 14 -2.53 -5.89 3.19
C LEU A 14 -3.41 -4.87 3.93
N ASP A 15 -4.39 -4.27 3.23
CA ASP A 15 -5.33 -3.35 3.85
C ASP A 15 -6.16 -4.05 4.94
N GLU A 16 -6.66 -5.26 4.65
CA GLU A 16 -7.43 -6.03 5.62
C GLU A 16 -6.60 -6.36 6.86
N GLN A 17 -5.35 -6.76 6.69
CA GLN A 17 -4.45 -7.04 7.81
C GLN A 17 -4.19 -5.79 8.64
N SER A 18 -3.97 -4.66 7.98
CA SER A 18 -3.75 -3.37 8.64
C SER A 18 -4.99 -2.95 9.43
N ARG A 19 -6.17 -3.14 8.85
CA ARG A 19 -7.44 -2.85 9.51
C ARG A 19 -7.64 -3.70 10.76
N SER A 20 -7.32 -4.98 10.69
CA SER A 20 -7.41 -5.89 11.84
C SER A 20 -6.52 -5.42 12.98
N ILE A 21 -5.31 -4.96 12.67
CA ILE A 21 -4.39 -4.44 13.68
C ILE A 21 -4.94 -3.17 14.33
N GLN A 22 -5.57 -2.29 13.55
CA GLN A 22 -6.21 -1.09 14.10
C GLN A 22 -7.33 -1.44 15.08
N GLN A 23 -8.07 -2.51 14.81
CA GLN A 23 -9.16 -2.95 15.68
C GLN A 23 -8.67 -3.59 16.96
N ILE A 24 -7.58 -4.36 16.90
CA ILE A 24 -7.03 -5.06 18.05
C ILE A 24 -6.18 -4.12 18.91
N GLY A 25 -5.47 -3.20 18.25
CA GLY A 25 -4.54 -2.29 18.90
C GLY A 25 -3.11 -2.49 18.39
N ALA A 26 -2.52 -1.42 17.87
CA ALA A 26 -1.22 -1.48 17.23
C ALA A 26 -0.05 -1.65 18.20
N GLY A 27 -0.27 -1.52 19.52
CA GLY A 27 0.81 -1.54 20.50
C GLY A 27 1.64 -2.81 20.55
N TYR A 28 1.06 -3.92 20.08
CA TYR A 28 1.72 -5.23 20.12
C TYR A 28 2.37 -5.63 18.79
N TYR A 29 2.28 -4.78 17.76
CA TYR A 29 2.71 -5.14 16.40
C TYR A 29 3.75 -4.17 15.89
N SER A 30 4.68 -4.69 15.08
CA SER A 30 5.63 -3.85 14.37
C SER A 30 5.00 -3.30 13.08
N CYS A 31 5.24 -2.02 12.80
CA CYS A 31 4.82 -1.40 11.54
C CYS A 31 5.72 -1.78 10.37
N VAL A 32 6.93 -2.26 10.66
CA VAL A 32 7.95 -2.52 9.64
C VAL A 32 7.50 -3.52 8.55
N PRO A 33 6.92 -4.69 8.91
CA PRO A 33 6.49 -5.62 7.86
C PRO A 33 5.43 -5.04 6.93
N PHE A 34 4.54 -4.20 7.43
CA PHE A 34 3.48 -3.57 6.63
C PHE A 34 4.07 -2.54 5.67
N ALA A 35 4.96 -1.68 6.16
CA ALA A 35 5.65 -0.71 5.31
C ALA A 35 6.48 -1.41 4.24
N ARG A 36 7.22 -2.44 4.63
CA ARG A 36 8.05 -3.21 3.69
C ARG A 36 7.21 -3.88 2.62
N ARG A 37 6.09 -4.49 3.00
CA ARG A 37 5.21 -5.15 2.05
C ARG A 37 4.63 -4.14 1.07
N PHE A 38 4.16 -2.99 1.57
CA PHE A 38 3.65 -1.93 0.71
C PHE A 38 4.73 -1.46 -0.27
N ASN A 39 5.94 -1.22 0.21
CA ASN A 39 7.03 -0.73 -0.64
C ASN A 39 7.37 -1.71 -1.76
N LYS A 40 7.34 -3.00 -1.48
CA LYS A 40 7.57 -4.03 -2.51
C LYS A 40 6.45 -4.04 -3.55
N LEU A 41 5.20 -3.92 -3.11
CA LEU A 41 4.06 -3.86 -4.03
C LEU A 41 4.09 -2.58 -4.86
N LEU A 42 4.50 -1.46 -4.27
CA LEU A 42 4.67 -0.21 -4.99
C LEU A 42 5.73 -0.34 -6.09
N ALA A 43 6.86 -0.96 -5.78
CA ALA A 43 7.92 -1.18 -6.76
C ALA A 43 7.42 -2.03 -7.94
N GLU A 44 6.65 -3.07 -7.66
CA GLU A 44 6.05 -3.90 -8.71
C GLU A 44 5.02 -3.12 -9.53
N ALA A 45 4.21 -2.28 -8.88
CA ALA A 45 3.22 -1.46 -9.58
C ALA A 45 3.90 -0.47 -10.53
N ARG A 46 5.04 0.09 -10.13
CA ARG A 46 5.78 1.04 -10.97
C ARG A 46 6.20 0.42 -12.31
N THR A 47 6.44 -0.88 -12.36
CA THR A 47 6.82 -1.54 -13.61
C THR A 47 5.69 -1.56 -14.64
N LEU A 48 4.44 -1.39 -14.19
CA LEU A 48 3.29 -1.34 -15.07
C LEU A 48 3.10 0.02 -15.74
N PHE A 49 3.79 1.07 -15.25
CA PHE A 49 3.60 2.46 -15.69
C PHE A 49 4.92 3.07 -16.18
N GLU A 50 5.70 2.32 -16.95
CA GLU A 50 7.02 2.77 -17.42
C GLU A 50 6.97 4.08 -18.23
N THR A 51 5.83 4.35 -18.86
CA THR A 51 5.67 5.54 -19.71
C THR A 51 4.82 6.63 -19.07
N SER A 52 4.31 6.44 -17.85
CA SER A 52 3.38 7.37 -17.18
C SER A 52 3.92 7.80 -15.82
N ASP A 53 5.04 8.50 -15.83
CA ASP A 53 5.75 8.84 -14.60
C ASP A 53 5.00 9.77 -13.65
N GLY A 54 4.11 10.64 -14.18
CA GLY A 54 3.50 11.70 -13.40
C GLY A 54 2.69 11.20 -12.20
N LEU A 55 1.79 10.25 -12.41
CA LEU A 55 0.92 9.76 -11.34
C LEU A 55 1.68 8.84 -10.39
N MET A 56 2.53 7.96 -10.92
CA MET A 56 3.33 7.08 -10.06
C MET A 56 4.34 7.85 -9.23
N GLY A 57 4.79 9.00 -9.71
CA GLY A 57 5.70 9.86 -8.97
C GLY A 57 5.10 10.49 -7.72
N THR A 58 3.76 10.46 -7.57
CA THR A 58 3.11 10.93 -6.35
C THR A 58 3.21 9.94 -5.20
N PHE A 59 3.55 8.69 -5.49
CA PHE A 59 3.71 7.66 -4.47
C PHE A 59 5.16 7.59 -4.00
N GLU A 60 5.34 7.65 -2.70
CA GLU A 60 6.65 7.52 -2.07
C GLU A 60 6.68 6.28 -1.20
N GLU A 61 7.88 5.72 -1.03
CA GLU A 61 8.06 4.61 -0.12
C GLU A 61 7.78 5.05 1.31
N ILE A 62 7.18 4.15 2.07
CA ILE A 62 6.92 4.38 3.49
C ILE A 62 8.18 3.98 4.27
N PRO A 63 8.68 4.85 5.17
CA PRO A 63 9.85 4.48 5.98
C PRO A 63 9.60 3.20 6.78
N GLU A 64 10.56 2.30 6.76
CA GLU A 64 10.53 1.07 7.53
C GLU A 64 10.94 1.36 8.97
N PHE A 65 10.05 2.01 9.69
CA PHE A 65 10.30 2.52 11.04
C PHE A 65 9.19 2.06 11.97
N ASP A 66 9.56 1.69 13.19
CA ASP A 66 8.62 1.21 14.19
C ASP A 66 8.70 2.09 15.44
N PRO A 67 7.80 3.07 15.59
CA PRO A 67 7.79 3.92 16.76
C PRO A 67 7.40 3.11 18.01
N LYS A 68 7.83 3.57 19.17
CA LYS A 68 7.52 2.91 20.44
C LYS A 68 6.12 3.26 20.95
N ASP A 69 5.65 4.47 20.66
CA ASP A 69 4.37 4.95 21.13
C ASP A 69 3.24 4.30 20.32
N PRO A 70 2.25 3.65 20.98
CA PRO A 70 1.12 3.04 20.28
C PRO A 70 0.33 4.03 19.41
N ALA A 71 0.20 5.28 19.83
CA ALA A 71 -0.52 6.30 19.04
C ALA A 71 0.23 6.58 17.73
N ASP A 72 1.56 6.63 17.76
CA ASP A 72 2.37 6.84 16.58
C ASP A 72 2.33 5.62 15.66
N LYS A 73 2.30 4.41 16.22
CA LYS A 73 2.10 3.19 15.43
C LYS A 73 0.76 3.23 14.69
N MET A 74 -0.29 3.66 15.34
CA MET A 74 -1.62 3.78 14.71
C MET A 74 -1.60 4.79 13.56
N LYS A 75 -0.90 5.89 13.70
CA LYS A 75 -0.75 6.89 12.63
C LYS A 75 -0.03 6.31 11.43
N ILE A 76 1.01 5.53 11.65
CA ILE A 76 1.75 4.88 10.56
C ILE A 76 0.86 3.86 9.86
N ILE A 77 0.16 3.02 10.59
CA ILE A 77 -0.76 2.02 10.01
C ILE A 77 -1.86 2.72 9.20
N GLN A 78 -2.42 3.81 9.71
CA GLN A 78 -3.44 4.58 9.00
C GLN A 78 -2.86 5.17 7.71
N GLY A 79 -1.64 5.70 7.75
CA GLY A 79 -0.96 6.24 6.57
C GLY A 79 -0.73 5.16 5.51
N ILE A 80 -0.32 3.96 5.94
CA ILE A 80 -0.14 2.83 5.03
C ILE A 80 -1.48 2.51 4.34
N ARG A 81 -2.57 2.46 5.09
CA ARG A 81 -3.90 2.18 4.52
C ARG A 81 -4.33 3.22 3.50
N VAL A 82 -4.05 4.49 3.77
CA VAL A 82 -4.35 5.57 2.81
C VAL A 82 -3.58 5.32 1.51
N GLU A 83 -2.28 5.04 1.60
CA GLU A 83 -1.45 4.80 0.42
C GLU A 83 -1.90 3.54 -0.34
N ILE A 84 -2.26 2.47 0.37
CA ILE A 84 -2.77 1.25 -0.24
C ILE A 84 -4.01 1.56 -1.07
N ASN A 85 -4.96 2.28 -0.50
CA ASN A 85 -6.24 2.54 -1.18
C ASN A 85 -6.07 3.49 -2.37
N GLN A 86 -5.15 4.46 -2.28
CA GLN A 86 -4.82 5.32 -3.41
C GLN A 86 -4.19 4.54 -4.55
N LEU A 87 -3.28 3.62 -4.23
CA LEU A 87 -2.63 2.80 -5.25
C LEU A 87 -3.61 1.84 -5.91
N ILE A 88 -4.51 1.22 -5.14
CA ILE A 88 -5.56 0.37 -5.69
C ILE A 88 -6.41 1.18 -6.68
N SER A 89 -6.84 2.38 -6.31
CA SER A 89 -7.65 3.23 -7.17
C SER A 89 -6.94 3.54 -8.48
N LEU A 90 -5.66 3.86 -8.42
CA LEU A 90 -4.87 4.14 -9.62
C LEU A 90 -4.80 2.92 -10.54
N LEU A 91 -4.54 1.75 -9.96
CA LEU A 91 -4.43 0.50 -10.74
C LEU A 91 -5.77 0.13 -11.40
N GLU A 92 -6.88 0.35 -10.70
CA GLU A 92 -8.21 0.07 -11.26
C GLU A 92 -8.55 1.01 -12.42
N VAL A 93 -8.25 2.30 -12.28
CA VAL A 93 -8.49 3.28 -13.35
C VAL A 93 -7.61 2.99 -14.56
N ALA A 94 -6.34 2.63 -14.34
CA ALA A 94 -5.43 2.28 -15.42
C ALA A 94 -5.91 1.06 -16.19
N GLU A 95 -6.53 0.10 -15.52
CA GLU A 95 -7.11 -1.08 -16.18
C GLU A 95 -8.28 -0.68 -17.10
N GLU A 96 -9.15 0.21 -16.62
CA GLU A 96 -10.27 0.72 -17.43
C GLU A 96 -9.76 1.44 -18.67
N ASP A 97 -8.75 2.29 -18.53
CA ASP A 97 -8.16 3.01 -19.65
C ASP A 97 -7.54 2.05 -20.67
N ALA A 98 -6.89 0.99 -20.19
CA ALA A 98 -6.25 -0.01 -21.03
C ALA A 98 -7.27 -0.83 -21.84
N SER A 99 -8.50 -0.99 -21.31
CA SER A 99 -9.55 -1.77 -21.97
C SER A 99 -10.32 -0.97 -23.02
N GLN A 100 -10.09 0.32 -23.10
CA GLN A 100 -10.68 1.19 -24.11
C GLN A 100 -9.75 1.32 -25.32
#